data_a8278df5ebf2d83db099eddf85daeac3
#
_entry.id   a8278df5ebf2d83db099eddf85daeac3
#
_cell.length_a   1.000
_cell.length_b   1.000
_cell.length_c   1.000
_cell.angle_alpha   90.00
_cell.angle_beta   90.00
_cell.angle_gamma   90.00
#
_symmetry.space_group_name_H-M   'P 1'
#
loop_
_entity.id
_entity.type
_entity.pdbx_description
1 polymer ?
#
loop_
_entity_poly.entity_id
_entity_poly.type
_entity_poly.pdbx_seq_one_letter_code
_entity_poly.pdbx_strand_id
1 'polypeptide(L)'
;MQVSIVDAFTQTPGAGNRAGVVLDAAGLDEEVMQRIAAAVGASETAFVLSGPSEEGVRLRYFTPVDEIDFCGHATVATFHLLAERGLLPRSGATRLECAAGTLEVELETAGARGSRVWIVTPRHPWLETPVPLSQVLPLVGGTVDMVDTSLPVHRNAHRLVVPFRRREDVWSLAPRSGALAELLRPHGVSGVYVFTRDTREAGSVAHSRYFVPGLGIAEDPVTGSAAGPLGMYLAKQGVIVLPSEGGVVRARIEQGDAMGKPGRIEVEVSGRAGAPERARIGGVAVTVFEGTLRP
;
A
#
# COMPACT_ATOMS: atom_id res chain seq x y z
N MET A 1 -3.15 -23.22 -15.64
CA MET A 1 -3.18 -22.54 -14.34
C MET A 1 -4.17 -21.39 -14.41
N GLN A 2 -5.15 -21.36 -13.50
CA GLN A 2 -6.11 -20.25 -13.43
C GLN A 2 -5.44 -19.04 -12.76
N VAL A 3 -5.52 -17.88 -13.41
CA VAL A 3 -4.99 -16.61 -12.90
C VAL A 3 -6.10 -15.57 -12.90
N SER A 4 -6.22 -14.82 -11.82
CA SER A 4 -7.11 -13.68 -11.71
C SER A 4 -6.29 -12.40 -11.64
N ILE A 5 -6.75 -11.35 -12.29
CA ILE A 5 -6.23 -9.99 -12.18
C ILE A 5 -7.20 -9.18 -11.34
N VAL A 6 -6.70 -8.60 -10.27
CA VAL A 6 -7.50 -7.88 -9.27
C VAL A 6 -6.88 -6.52 -9.02
N ASP A 7 -7.67 -5.46 -9.13
CA ASP A 7 -7.26 -4.10 -8.81
C ASP A 7 -7.65 -3.80 -7.34
N ALA A 8 -6.65 -3.62 -6.48
CA ALA A 8 -6.84 -3.35 -5.05
C ALA A 8 -6.97 -1.84 -4.76
N PHE A 9 -7.62 -1.51 -3.64
CA PHE A 9 -7.91 -0.15 -3.16
C PHE A 9 -8.84 0.66 -4.08
N THR A 10 -9.65 -0.02 -4.86
CA THR A 10 -10.63 0.57 -5.78
C THR A 10 -11.84 -0.34 -6.00
N GLN A 11 -12.92 0.24 -6.47
CA GLN A 11 -14.09 -0.49 -7.03
C GLN A 11 -14.21 -0.30 -8.55
N THR A 12 -13.30 0.47 -9.14
CA THR A 12 -13.31 0.79 -10.57
C THR A 12 -12.23 -0.02 -11.28
N PRO A 13 -12.56 -0.91 -12.22
CA PRO A 13 -11.57 -1.63 -13.02
C PRO A 13 -10.59 -0.68 -13.71
N GLY A 14 -9.31 -1.00 -13.67
CA GLY A 14 -8.23 -0.18 -14.24
C GLY A 14 -7.67 0.90 -13.32
N ALA A 15 -8.34 1.16 -12.19
CA ALA A 15 -7.85 2.03 -11.12
C ALA A 15 -7.11 1.24 -10.03
N GLY A 16 -6.68 1.93 -8.95
CA GLY A 16 -6.04 1.28 -7.80
C GLY A 16 -4.67 0.66 -8.11
N ASN A 17 -4.33 -0.40 -7.40
CA ASN A 17 -3.07 -1.13 -7.57
C ASN A 17 -3.34 -2.59 -7.98
N ARG A 18 -2.78 -2.98 -9.12
CA ARG A 18 -3.05 -4.27 -9.77
C ARG A 18 -2.19 -5.38 -9.21
N ALA A 19 -2.82 -6.52 -8.88
CA ALA A 19 -2.15 -7.75 -8.52
C ALA A 19 -2.63 -8.93 -9.38
N GLY A 20 -1.72 -9.88 -9.64
CA GLY A 20 -2.07 -11.22 -10.04
C GLY A 20 -2.43 -12.07 -8.82
N VAL A 21 -3.38 -12.99 -8.98
CA VAL A 21 -3.75 -13.94 -7.91
C VAL A 21 -3.92 -15.33 -8.50
N VAL A 22 -3.22 -16.31 -7.92
CA VAL A 22 -3.33 -17.74 -8.23
C VAL A 22 -3.87 -18.46 -6.99
N LEU A 23 -5.13 -18.89 -7.03
CA LEU A 23 -5.80 -19.49 -5.85
C LEU A 23 -5.41 -20.97 -5.61
N ASP A 24 -4.93 -21.67 -6.62
CA ASP A 24 -4.55 -23.07 -6.54
C ASP A 24 -3.07 -23.21 -6.92
N ALA A 25 -2.19 -22.86 -5.98
CA ALA A 25 -0.75 -22.92 -6.15
C ALA A 25 -0.09 -24.00 -5.27
N ALA A 26 -0.88 -24.86 -4.63
CA ALA A 26 -0.35 -25.97 -3.84
C ALA A 26 0.53 -26.88 -4.70
N GLY A 27 1.77 -27.15 -4.22
CA GLY A 27 2.70 -28.02 -4.92
C GLY A 27 3.45 -27.41 -6.10
N LEU A 28 3.23 -26.12 -6.42
CA LEU A 28 4.09 -25.41 -7.37
C LEU A 28 5.47 -25.16 -6.76
N ASP A 29 6.52 -25.40 -7.54
CA ASP A 29 7.86 -24.97 -7.16
C ASP A 29 8.06 -23.46 -7.42
N GLU A 30 9.12 -22.92 -6.85
CA GLU A 30 9.45 -21.51 -6.90
C GLU A 30 9.70 -21.00 -8.32
N GLU A 31 10.39 -21.81 -9.15
CA GLU A 31 10.68 -21.44 -10.54
C GLU A 31 9.41 -21.32 -11.37
N VAL A 32 8.42 -22.20 -11.14
CA VAL A 32 7.12 -22.13 -11.80
C VAL A 32 6.36 -20.89 -11.36
N MET A 33 6.31 -20.60 -10.06
CA MET A 33 5.66 -19.39 -9.54
C MET A 33 6.32 -18.11 -10.11
N GLN A 34 7.65 -18.06 -10.17
CA GLN A 34 8.39 -16.95 -10.75
C GLN A 34 8.07 -16.74 -12.24
N ARG A 35 8.04 -17.82 -13.04
CA ARG A 35 7.66 -17.74 -14.47
C ARG A 35 6.22 -17.26 -14.66
N ILE A 36 5.29 -17.71 -13.81
CA ILE A 36 3.91 -17.26 -13.83
C ILE A 36 3.82 -15.77 -13.52
N ALA A 37 4.49 -15.30 -12.45
CA ALA A 37 4.51 -13.89 -12.07
C ALA A 37 5.08 -13.00 -13.20
N ALA A 38 6.18 -13.42 -13.82
CA ALA A 38 6.77 -12.75 -14.97
C ALA A 38 5.79 -12.70 -16.17
N ALA A 39 5.09 -13.78 -16.46
CA ALA A 39 4.12 -13.85 -17.57
C ALA A 39 2.84 -13.04 -17.29
N VAL A 40 2.39 -12.95 -16.04
CA VAL A 40 1.26 -12.13 -15.61
C VAL A 40 1.61 -10.64 -15.76
N GLY A 41 2.85 -10.24 -15.45
CA GLY A 41 3.33 -8.88 -15.63
C GLY A 41 2.64 -7.83 -14.73
N ALA A 42 1.92 -8.25 -13.68
CA ALA A 42 1.50 -7.35 -12.61
C ALA A 42 2.71 -6.98 -11.74
N SER A 43 2.63 -5.88 -11.00
CA SER A 43 3.71 -5.49 -10.08
C SER A 43 4.05 -6.63 -9.12
N GLU A 44 3.04 -7.32 -8.61
CA GLU A 44 3.15 -8.55 -7.82
C GLU A 44 2.05 -9.55 -8.15
N THR A 45 2.38 -10.84 -7.98
CA THR A 45 1.43 -11.96 -8.05
C THR A 45 1.46 -12.73 -6.74
N ALA A 46 0.29 -12.92 -6.13
CA ALA A 46 0.12 -13.72 -4.94
C ALA A 46 -0.27 -15.15 -5.30
N PHE A 47 0.35 -16.11 -4.64
CA PHE A 47 0.12 -17.54 -4.79
C PHE A 47 -0.44 -18.12 -3.50
N VAL A 48 -1.64 -18.70 -3.57
CA VAL A 48 -2.28 -19.35 -2.42
C VAL A 48 -1.79 -20.80 -2.34
N LEU A 49 -0.94 -21.07 -1.35
CA LEU A 49 -0.36 -22.43 -1.15
C LEU A 49 -1.28 -23.33 -0.35
N SER A 50 -2.01 -22.79 0.60
CA SER A 50 -3.10 -23.46 1.31
C SER A 50 -4.28 -22.53 1.43
N GLY A 51 -5.46 -23.07 1.14
CA GLY A 51 -6.72 -22.35 1.23
C GLY A 51 -7.11 -22.04 2.68
N PRO A 52 -8.27 -21.41 2.88
CA PRO A 52 -8.75 -21.05 4.20
C PRO A 52 -8.93 -22.29 5.09
N SER A 53 -8.30 -22.24 6.26
CA SER A 53 -8.38 -23.24 7.32
C SER A 53 -8.41 -22.55 8.68
N GLU A 54 -8.49 -23.31 9.77
CA GLU A 54 -8.33 -22.77 11.13
C GLU A 54 -6.95 -22.14 11.35
N GLU A 55 -5.94 -22.59 10.62
CA GLU A 55 -4.58 -22.03 10.65
C GLU A 55 -4.45 -20.73 9.85
N GLY A 56 -5.38 -20.48 8.91
CA GLY A 56 -5.39 -19.30 8.05
C GLY A 56 -5.17 -19.62 6.57
N VAL A 57 -4.69 -18.63 5.83
CA VAL A 57 -4.34 -18.70 4.40
C VAL A 57 -2.84 -18.51 4.27
N ARG A 58 -2.17 -19.40 3.55
CA ARG A 58 -0.73 -19.29 3.31
C ARG A 58 -0.44 -18.75 1.91
N LEU A 59 0.33 -17.65 1.85
CA LEU A 59 0.66 -16.96 0.61
C LEU A 59 2.17 -16.85 0.39
N ARG A 60 2.56 -16.86 -0.89
CA ARG A 60 3.85 -16.35 -1.37
C ARG A 60 3.59 -15.23 -2.38
N TYR A 61 4.52 -14.30 -2.47
CA TYR A 61 4.40 -13.12 -3.33
C TYR A 61 5.61 -13.01 -4.24
N PHE A 62 5.37 -12.82 -5.52
CA PHE A 62 6.42 -12.69 -6.53
C PHE A 62 6.21 -11.42 -7.35
N THR A 63 7.26 -10.63 -7.47
CA THR A 63 7.39 -9.65 -8.55
C THR A 63 7.71 -10.38 -9.87
N PRO A 64 7.74 -9.71 -11.03
CA PRO A 64 8.19 -10.37 -12.26
C PRO A 64 9.62 -10.93 -12.22
N VAL A 65 10.45 -10.54 -11.24
CA VAL A 65 11.88 -10.90 -11.17
C VAL A 65 12.30 -11.63 -9.90
N ASP A 66 11.63 -11.39 -8.76
CA ASP A 66 12.02 -11.95 -7.46
C ASP A 66 10.81 -12.25 -6.57
N GLU A 67 10.99 -13.17 -5.60
CA GLU A 67 10.08 -13.34 -4.49
C GLU A 67 10.27 -12.21 -3.46
N ILE A 68 9.18 -11.80 -2.81
CA ILE A 68 9.18 -10.84 -1.72
C ILE A 68 8.41 -11.36 -0.50
N ASP A 69 8.81 -10.93 0.68
CA ASP A 69 8.27 -11.44 1.95
C ASP A 69 6.79 -11.11 2.15
N PHE A 70 6.34 -9.95 1.67
CA PHE A 70 4.96 -9.47 1.87
C PHE A 70 4.58 -8.38 0.86
N CYS A 71 3.31 -8.42 0.43
CA CYS A 71 2.72 -7.39 -0.42
C CYS A 71 1.30 -7.03 0.02
N GLY A 72 1.10 -5.78 0.48
CA GLY A 72 -0.19 -5.34 1.04
C GLY A 72 -1.34 -5.33 0.03
N HIS A 73 -1.14 -4.77 -1.18
CA HIS A 73 -2.20 -4.71 -2.17
C HIS A 73 -2.53 -6.10 -2.77
N ALA A 74 -1.53 -6.96 -2.95
CA ALA A 74 -1.76 -8.34 -3.39
C ALA A 74 -2.47 -9.17 -2.31
N THR A 75 -2.24 -8.88 -1.02
CA THR A 75 -3.02 -9.44 0.08
C THR A 75 -4.48 -8.99 0.02
N VAL A 76 -4.73 -7.68 -0.13
CA VAL A 76 -6.10 -7.16 -0.28
C VAL A 76 -6.81 -7.81 -1.47
N ALA A 77 -6.11 -7.92 -2.62
CA ALA A 77 -6.62 -8.59 -3.82
C ALA A 77 -6.98 -10.06 -3.58
N THR A 78 -6.10 -10.81 -2.91
CA THR A 78 -6.29 -12.25 -2.65
C THR A 78 -7.46 -12.50 -1.70
N PHE A 79 -7.52 -11.79 -0.57
CA PHE A 79 -8.59 -11.98 0.40
C PHE A 79 -9.95 -11.50 -0.12
N HIS A 80 -9.96 -10.44 -0.95
CA HIS A 80 -11.15 -10.05 -1.70
C HIS A 80 -11.64 -11.19 -2.62
N LEU A 81 -10.75 -11.75 -3.43
CA LEU A 81 -11.08 -12.83 -4.37
C LEU A 81 -11.56 -14.09 -3.63
N LEU A 82 -10.93 -14.48 -2.52
CA LEU A 82 -11.37 -15.60 -1.68
C LEU A 82 -12.79 -15.39 -1.16
N ALA A 83 -13.11 -14.18 -0.69
CA ALA A 83 -14.45 -13.84 -0.24
C ALA A 83 -15.47 -13.76 -1.37
N GLU A 84 -15.09 -13.22 -2.53
CA GLU A 84 -15.92 -13.15 -3.75
C GLU A 84 -16.30 -14.55 -4.25
N ARG A 85 -15.38 -15.52 -4.14
CA ARG A 85 -15.57 -16.92 -4.50
C ARG A 85 -16.31 -17.75 -3.45
N GLY A 86 -16.64 -17.15 -2.30
CA GLY A 86 -17.28 -17.85 -1.19
C GLY A 86 -16.36 -18.85 -0.48
N LEU A 87 -15.04 -18.77 -0.70
CA LEU A 87 -14.04 -19.57 -0.02
C LEU A 87 -13.75 -19.05 1.39
N LEU A 88 -13.99 -17.76 1.63
CA LEU A 88 -13.97 -17.13 2.95
C LEU A 88 -15.31 -16.42 3.21
N PRO A 89 -15.72 -16.29 4.48
CA PRO A 89 -16.81 -15.38 4.84
C PRO A 89 -16.47 -13.94 4.44
N ARG A 90 -17.48 -13.16 4.08
CA ARG A 90 -17.33 -11.74 3.69
C ARG A 90 -17.03 -10.81 4.87
N SER A 91 -17.11 -11.31 6.09
CA SER A 91 -16.76 -10.62 7.33
C SER A 91 -16.20 -11.60 8.34
N GLY A 92 -15.28 -11.14 9.17
CA GLY A 92 -14.64 -11.92 10.22
C GLY A 92 -13.13 -11.84 10.18
N ALA A 93 -12.50 -12.36 11.22
CA ALA A 93 -11.05 -12.41 11.36
C ALA A 93 -10.50 -13.74 10.82
N THR A 94 -9.33 -13.67 10.22
CA THR A 94 -8.55 -14.82 9.76
C THR A 94 -7.06 -14.49 9.86
N ARG A 95 -6.21 -15.43 9.46
CA ARG A 95 -4.75 -15.25 9.48
C ARG A 95 -4.18 -15.38 8.08
N LEU A 96 -3.12 -14.64 7.84
CA LEU A 96 -2.24 -14.76 6.69
C LEU A 96 -0.89 -15.28 7.19
N GLU A 97 -0.42 -16.37 6.61
CA GLU A 97 0.93 -16.88 6.75
C GLU A 97 1.74 -16.53 5.51
N CYS A 98 2.87 -15.86 5.66
CA CYS A 98 3.79 -15.54 4.57
C CYS A 98 5.24 -15.46 5.08
N ALA A 99 6.21 -15.16 4.22
CA ALA A 99 7.61 -15.06 4.61
C ALA A 99 7.88 -13.97 5.67
N ALA A 100 7.07 -12.91 5.72
CA ALA A 100 7.14 -11.89 6.77
C ALA A 100 6.56 -12.34 8.13
N GLY A 101 6.04 -13.57 8.24
CA GLY A 101 5.42 -14.15 9.43
C GLY A 101 3.90 -14.26 9.34
N THR A 102 3.26 -14.41 10.50
CA THR A 102 1.80 -14.51 10.61
C THR A 102 1.19 -13.14 10.88
N LEU A 103 0.25 -12.73 10.03
CA LEU A 103 -0.47 -11.45 10.12
C LEU A 103 -1.96 -11.69 10.38
N GLU A 104 -2.56 -10.81 11.16
CA GLU A 104 -4.02 -10.76 11.30
C GLU A 104 -4.64 -10.07 10.09
N VAL A 105 -5.65 -10.69 9.52
CA VAL A 105 -6.49 -10.15 8.45
C VAL A 105 -7.94 -10.16 8.92
N GLU A 106 -8.63 -9.04 8.74
CA GLU A 106 -10.05 -8.94 9.03
C GLU A 106 -10.80 -8.55 7.76
N LEU A 107 -11.90 -9.22 7.49
CA LEU A 107 -12.81 -8.86 6.43
C LEU A 107 -14.02 -8.13 7.02
N GLU A 108 -14.43 -7.06 6.37
CA GLU A 108 -15.63 -6.27 6.69
C GLU A 108 -16.50 -6.22 5.42
N THR A 109 -17.76 -6.58 5.51
CA THR A 109 -18.67 -6.51 4.38
C THR A 109 -18.72 -5.10 3.78
N ALA A 110 -18.46 -4.97 2.50
CA ALA A 110 -18.45 -3.70 1.77
C ALA A 110 -19.34 -3.80 0.52
N GLY A 111 -20.47 -3.11 0.55
CA GLY A 111 -21.45 -3.16 -0.53
C GLY A 111 -22.09 -4.53 -0.76
N ALA A 112 -22.75 -4.71 -1.91
CA ALA A 112 -23.55 -5.90 -2.20
C ALA A 112 -22.72 -7.17 -2.44
N ARG A 113 -21.50 -7.06 -2.96
CA ARG A 113 -20.68 -8.22 -3.38
C ARG A 113 -19.23 -8.18 -2.89
N GLY A 114 -18.77 -7.09 -2.26
CA GLY A 114 -17.37 -6.91 -1.87
C GLY A 114 -17.12 -7.07 -0.38
N SER A 115 -15.85 -7.20 -0.05
CA SER A 115 -15.33 -7.10 1.30
C SER A 115 -14.23 -6.05 1.35
N ARG A 116 -14.16 -5.29 2.44
CA ARG A 116 -12.98 -4.53 2.78
C ARG A 116 -12.06 -5.44 3.55
N VAL A 117 -10.82 -5.51 3.11
CA VAL A 117 -9.79 -6.33 3.74
C VAL A 117 -8.92 -5.42 4.59
N TRP A 118 -8.84 -5.69 5.89
CA TRP A 118 -8.04 -4.96 6.86
C TRP A 118 -6.76 -5.74 7.20
N ILE A 119 -5.63 -5.03 7.20
CA ILE A 119 -4.31 -5.59 7.50
C ILE A 119 -3.60 -4.66 8.48
N VAL A 120 -3.01 -5.21 9.53
CA VAL A 120 -2.19 -4.45 10.47
C VAL A 120 -0.88 -4.06 9.79
N THR A 121 -0.50 -2.80 9.92
CA THR A 121 0.78 -2.32 9.38
C THR A 121 1.88 -2.40 10.43
N PRO A 122 3.11 -2.82 10.05
CA PRO A 122 4.25 -2.81 10.95
C PRO A 122 4.54 -1.40 11.47
N ARG A 123 4.97 -1.30 12.72
CA ARG A 123 5.44 -0.05 13.31
C ARG A 123 6.90 0.15 12.96
N HIS A 124 7.21 1.31 12.40
CA HIS A 124 8.57 1.75 12.19
C HIS A 124 8.80 3.07 12.93
N PRO A 125 9.99 3.29 13.48
CA PRO A 125 10.32 4.57 14.11
C PRO A 125 10.30 5.70 13.08
N TRP A 126 9.93 6.88 13.54
CA TRP A 126 10.08 8.12 12.79
C TRP A 126 11.45 8.70 13.12
N LEU A 127 12.27 8.85 12.10
CA LEU A 127 13.65 9.30 12.20
C LEU A 127 13.82 10.64 11.46
N GLU A 128 14.83 11.39 11.80
CA GLU A 128 15.25 12.54 11.01
C GLU A 128 15.67 12.08 9.61
N THR A 129 15.48 12.97 8.63
CA THR A 129 15.91 12.65 7.26
C THR A 129 17.44 12.65 7.17
N PRO A 130 18.04 11.61 6.61
CA PRO A 130 19.48 11.55 6.41
C PRO A 130 19.94 12.33 5.17
N VAL A 131 18.98 12.83 4.36
CA VAL A 131 19.25 13.54 3.10
C VAL A 131 18.65 14.94 3.17
N PRO A 132 19.44 15.99 2.91
CA PRO A 132 18.92 17.35 2.85
C PRO A 132 17.80 17.48 1.81
N LEU A 133 16.70 18.09 2.20
CA LEU A 133 15.53 18.27 1.34
C LEU A 133 15.87 19.08 0.08
N SER A 134 16.82 20.01 0.19
CA SER A 134 17.34 20.79 -0.96
C SER A 134 17.98 19.93 -2.09
N GLN A 135 18.42 18.72 -1.76
CA GLN A 135 18.94 17.77 -2.76
C GLN A 135 17.82 16.88 -3.33
N VAL A 136 16.79 16.57 -2.55
CA VAL A 136 15.68 15.69 -2.95
C VAL A 136 14.69 16.43 -3.83
N LEU A 137 14.29 17.65 -3.44
CA LEU A 137 13.23 18.41 -4.13
C LEU A 137 13.46 18.60 -5.63
N PRO A 138 14.65 19.02 -6.10
CA PRO A 138 14.90 19.16 -7.53
C PRO A 138 14.82 17.84 -8.31
N LEU A 139 15.04 16.71 -7.62
CA LEU A 139 15.00 15.38 -8.22
C LEU A 139 13.57 14.81 -8.31
N VAL A 140 12.66 15.29 -7.48
CA VAL A 140 11.23 14.97 -7.62
C VAL A 140 10.47 16.03 -8.43
N GLY A 141 11.14 17.11 -8.88
CA GLY A 141 10.53 18.20 -9.64
C GLY A 141 9.82 19.21 -8.74
N GLY A 142 10.19 19.27 -7.46
CA GLY A 142 9.63 20.21 -6.49
C GLY A 142 10.58 21.33 -6.10
N THR A 143 10.06 22.33 -5.39
CA THR A 143 10.79 23.47 -4.83
C THR A 143 10.46 23.66 -3.34
N VAL A 144 11.27 24.43 -2.62
CA VAL A 144 11.12 24.60 -1.17
C VAL A 144 9.81 25.29 -0.79
N ASP A 145 9.34 26.21 -1.61
CA ASP A 145 8.08 26.94 -1.41
C ASP A 145 6.83 26.07 -1.53
N MET A 146 6.92 24.92 -2.21
CA MET A 146 5.86 23.93 -2.28
C MET A 146 5.70 23.10 -0.99
N VAL A 147 6.74 23.06 -0.13
CA VAL A 147 6.74 22.24 1.10
C VAL A 147 5.87 22.86 2.19
N ASP A 148 5.04 22.04 2.84
CA ASP A 148 4.28 22.45 4.03
C ASP A 148 5.18 22.41 5.28
N THR A 149 5.76 23.56 5.62
CA THR A 149 6.66 23.69 6.77
C THR A 149 5.97 23.61 8.13
N SER A 150 4.63 23.52 8.16
CA SER A 150 3.88 23.29 9.43
C SER A 150 3.97 21.81 9.89
N LEU A 151 4.43 20.92 9.01
CA LEU A 151 4.61 19.50 9.27
C LEU A 151 6.08 19.12 9.05
N PRO A 152 6.69 18.31 9.95
CA PRO A 152 8.09 17.93 9.82
C PRO A 152 8.31 16.92 8.70
N VAL A 153 9.44 17.03 8.00
CA VAL A 153 9.92 15.98 7.08
C VAL A 153 10.62 14.91 7.88
N HIS A 154 10.23 13.66 7.67
CA HIS A 154 10.77 12.52 8.39
C HIS A 154 11.14 11.37 7.46
N ARG A 155 11.97 10.46 7.98
CA ARG A 155 12.16 9.13 7.43
C ARG A 155 11.32 8.12 8.21
N ASN A 156 10.62 7.25 7.49
CA ASN A 156 9.94 6.09 8.07
C ASN A 156 10.37 4.82 7.33
N ALA A 157 10.99 3.89 8.03
CA ALA A 157 11.66 2.74 7.43
C ALA A 157 12.63 3.18 6.31
N HIS A 158 12.37 2.76 5.08
CA HIS A 158 13.19 3.03 3.89
C HIS A 158 12.65 4.17 3.01
N ARG A 159 11.72 5.00 3.51
CA ARG A 159 11.11 6.09 2.72
C ARG A 159 11.21 7.44 3.42
N LEU A 160 11.46 8.49 2.64
CA LEU A 160 11.28 9.87 3.09
C LEU A 160 9.80 10.24 2.97
N VAL A 161 9.27 10.94 3.96
CA VAL A 161 7.88 11.43 3.99
C VAL A 161 7.93 12.94 3.97
N VAL A 162 7.42 13.53 2.88
CA VAL A 162 7.55 14.96 2.60
C VAL A 162 6.18 15.59 2.43
N PRO A 163 5.77 16.50 3.32
CA PRO A 163 4.52 17.24 3.21
C PRO A 163 4.60 18.38 2.19
N PHE A 164 3.59 18.49 1.35
CA PHE A 164 3.41 19.58 0.38
C PHE A 164 2.17 20.42 0.74
N ARG A 165 2.14 21.67 0.30
CA ARG A 165 1.07 22.61 0.63
C ARG A 165 -0.21 22.29 -0.13
N ARG A 166 -0.12 22.06 -1.45
CA ARG A 166 -1.27 21.97 -2.36
C ARG A 166 -1.23 20.67 -3.17
N ARG A 167 -2.39 20.22 -3.56
CA ARG A 167 -2.53 19.03 -4.42
C ARG A 167 -1.91 19.26 -5.81
N GLU A 168 -2.04 20.45 -6.37
CA GLU A 168 -1.43 20.82 -7.66
C GLU A 168 0.09 20.69 -7.58
N ASP A 169 0.71 21.05 -6.45
CA ASP A 169 2.16 20.91 -6.26
C ASP A 169 2.54 19.39 -6.30
N VAL A 170 1.79 18.53 -5.59
CA VAL A 170 2.01 17.09 -5.62
C VAL A 170 1.80 16.50 -7.03
N TRP A 171 0.79 16.96 -7.76
CA TRP A 171 0.48 16.46 -9.10
C TRP A 171 1.52 16.87 -10.14
N SER A 172 2.10 18.05 -10.00
CA SER A 172 3.11 18.58 -10.94
C SER A 172 4.48 17.90 -10.82
N LEU A 173 4.72 17.11 -9.75
CA LEU A 173 6.01 16.46 -9.52
C LEU A 173 6.34 15.49 -10.67
N ALA A 174 7.59 15.58 -11.14
CA ALA A 174 8.13 14.77 -12.23
C ALA A 174 9.50 14.20 -11.82
N PRO A 175 9.53 13.01 -11.20
CA PRO A 175 10.77 12.47 -10.62
C PRO A 175 11.78 12.07 -11.68
N ARG A 176 13.06 12.43 -11.47
CA ARG A 176 14.22 11.92 -12.20
C ARG A 176 14.69 10.64 -11.52
N SER A 177 14.01 9.52 -11.81
CA SER A 177 14.10 8.26 -11.06
C SER A 177 15.54 7.75 -10.89
N GLY A 178 16.38 7.75 -11.93
CA GLY A 178 17.77 7.30 -11.83
C GLY A 178 18.59 8.13 -10.84
N ALA A 179 18.59 9.45 -11.01
CA ALA A 179 19.32 10.36 -10.13
C ALA A 179 18.79 10.34 -8.69
N LEU A 180 17.46 10.17 -8.52
CA LEU A 180 16.85 10.04 -7.21
C LEU A 180 17.29 8.73 -6.52
N ALA A 181 17.33 7.61 -7.23
CA ALA A 181 17.83 6.33 -6.70
C ALA A 181 19.30 6.43 -6.25
N GLU A 182 20.15 7.06 -7.06
CA GLU A 182 21.57 7.27 -6.73
C GLU A 182 21.75 8.11 -5.47
N LEU A 183 21.00 9.21 -5.33
CA LEU A 183 21.03 10.07 -4.15
C LEU A 183 20.59 9.30 -2.88
N LEU A 184 19.53 8.51 -2.96
CA LEU A 184 18.90 7.89 -1.79
C LEU A 184 19.59 6.61 -1.32
N ARG A 185 20.19 5.85 -2.23
CA ARG A 185 20.81 4.52 -1.96
C ARG A 185 21.83 4.53 -0.82
N PRO A 186 22.82 5.48 -0.74
CA PRO A 186 23.82 5.48 0.35
C PRO A 186 23.21 5.66 1.74
N HIS A 187 21.97 6.17 1.80
CA HIS A 187 21.25 6.46 3.04
C HIS A 187 20.25 5.36 3.44
N GLY A 188 20.22 4.24 2.71
CA GLY A 188 19.26 3.16 2.94
C GLY A 188 17.80 3.61 2.75
N VAL A 189 17.58 4.56 1.84
CA VAL A 189 16.27 5.08 1.46
C VAL A 189 15.96 4.62 0.03
N SER A 190 14.80 3.98 -0.16
CA SER A 190 14.40 3.47 -1.47
C SER A 190 13.46 4.41 -2.23
N GLY A 191 12.81 5.36 -1.53
CA GLY A 191 11.87 6.26 -2.19
C GLY A 191 11.42 7.45 -1.37
N VAL A 192 10.62 8.29 -2.02
CA VAL A 192 10.03 9.52 -1.44
C VAL A 192 8.51 9.42 -1.51
N TYR A 193 7.87 9.41 -0.36
CA TYR A 193 6.43 9.45 -0.20
C TYR A 193 6.02 10.90 0.07
N VAL A 194 5.47 11.53 -0.95
CA VAL A 194 4.97 12.90 -0.86
C VAL A 194 3.50 12.91 -0.56
N PHE A 195 3.04 13.86 0.23
CA PHE A 195 1.62 14.02 0.52
C PHE A 195 1.22 15.48 0.76
N THR A 196 -0.06 15.76 0.66
CA THR A 196 -0.68 17.03 1.05
C THR A 196 -1.97 16.78 1.80
N ARG A 197 -2.40 17.74 2.62
CA ARG A 197 -3.72 17.76 3.27
C ARG A 197 -4.80 18.35 2.38
N ASP A 198 -4.42 18.95 1.24
CA ASP A 198 -5.35 19.38 0.20
C ASP A 198 -5.81 18.15 -0.59
N THR A 199 -6.97 17.63 -0.24
CA THR A 199 -7.54 16.39 -0.77
C THR A 199 -8.53 16.66 -1.89
N ARG A 200 -8.77 15.66 -2.71
CA ARG A 200 -9.76 15.70 -3.79
C ARG A 200 -11.18 15.43 -3.29
N GLU A 201 -11.30 14.51 -2.33
CA GLU A 201 -12.59 14.05 -1.82
C GLU A 201 -12.81 14.54 -0.38
N ALA A 202 -14.00 15.02 -0.09
CA ALA A 202 -14.41 15.30 1.28
C ALA A 202 -14.31 14.02 2.14
N GLY A 203 -13.72 14.13 3.33
CA GLY A 203 -13.50 12.99 4.23
C GLY A 203 -12.17 12.26 4.03
N SER A 204 -11.37 12.58 3.00
CA SER A 204 -9.97 12.20 2.94
C SER A 204 -9.12 13.15 3.79
N VAL A 205 -8.02 12.64 4.36
CA VAL A 205 -7.12 13.42 5.22
C VAL A 205 -5.78 13.74 4.56
N ALA A 206 -5.44 13.01 3.51
CA ALA A 206 -4.26 13.25 2.71
C ALA A 206 -4.44 12.76 1.27
N HIS A 207 -3.74 13.44 0.35
CA HIS A 207 -3.52 13.04 -1.04
C HIS A 207 -2.03 12.80 -1.23
N SER A 208 -1.63 11.67 -1.81
CA SER A 208 -0.23 11.23 -1.83
C SER A 208 0.23 10.68 -3.17
N ARG A 209 1.57 10.64 -3.35
CA ARG A 209 2.27 9.90 -4.42
C ARG A 209 3.50 9.23 -3.83
N TYR A 210 3.89 8.08 -4.36
CA TYR A 210 5.07 7.36 -3.92
C TYR A 210 6.03 7.08 -5.07
N PHE A 211 7.16 7.78 -5.06
CA PHE A 211 8.27 7.57 -5.98
C PHE A 211 9.26 6.61 -5.32
N VAL A 212 9.50 5.44 -5.92
CA VAL A 212 10.28 4.38 -5.26
C VAL A 212 11.34 3.76 -6.20
N PRO A 213 12.20 4.61 -6.81
CA PRO A 213 13.16 4.15 -7.80
C PRO A 213 14.22 3.18 -7.22
N GLY A 214 14.44 3.20 -5.91
CA GLY A 214 15.33 2.26 -5.23
C GLY A 214 14.86 0.80 -5.27
N LEU A 215 13.59 0.56 -5.59
CA LEU A 215 13.03 -0.77 -5.85
C LEU A 215 12.75 -1.03 -7.33
N GLY A 216 13.30 -0.21 -8.23
CA GLY A 216 13.10 -0.35 -9.68
C GLY A 216 11.75 0.15 -10.19
N ILE A 217 10.94 0.77 -9.34
CA ILE A 217 9.60 1.27 -9.67
C ILE A 217 9.64 2.80 -9.66
N ALA A 218 9.33 3.44 -10.80
CA ALA A 218 9.34 4.89 -10.89
C ALA A 218 8.31 5.52 -9.93
N GLU A 219 7.09 4.99 -9.91
CA GLU A 219 6.00 5.40 -9.03
C GLU A 219 5.07 4.22 -8.75
N ASP A 220 4.74 3.98 -7.48
CA ASP A 220 3.74 2.98 -7.07
C ASP A 220 2.35 3.63 -6.99
N PRO A 221 1.34 3.10 -7.70
CA PRO A 221 0.04 3.76 -7.78
C PRO A 221 -0.69 3.85 -6.44
N VAL A 222 -0.68 2.80 -5.61
CA VAL A 222 -1.38 2.80 -4.30
C VAL A 222 -0.65 1.91 -3.30
N THR A 223 -0.13 2.53 -2.23
CA THR A 223 0.81 1.90 -1.30
C THR A 223 0.26 1.76 0.12
N GLY A 224 -0.35 0.64 0.44
CA GLY A 224 -0.87 0.36 1.78
C GLY A 224 0.19 0.46 2.88
N SER A 225 1.40 -0.09 2.63
CA SER A 225 2.52 -0.06 3.59
C SER A 225 3.08 1.34 3.89
N ALA A 226 2.74 2.35 3.07
CA ALA A 226 3.06 3.76 3.34
C ALA A 226 1.89 4.50 3.99
N ALA A 227 0.65 4.16 3.62
CA ALA A 227 -0.54 4.82 4.12
C ALA A 227 -0.77 4.60 5.63
N GLY A 228 -0.57 3.38 6.14
CA GLY A 228 -0.69 3.12 7.58
C GLY A 228 0.26 3.98 8.43
N PRO A 229 1.59 3.96 8.17
CA PRO A 229 2.52 4.91 8.80
C PRO A 229 2.13 6.37 8.61
N LEU A 230 1.69 6.81 7.44
CA LEU A 230 1.23 8.19 7.25
C LEU A 230 0.04 8.51 8.16
N GLY A 231 -0.92 7.59 8.35
CA GLY A 231 -2.02 7.75 9.30
C GLY A 231 -1.51 7.97 10.73
N MET A 232 -0.52 7.17 11.18
CA MET A 232 0.14 7.34 12.48
C MET A 232 0.84 8.70 12.60
N TYR A 233 1.52 9.13 11.54
CA TYR A 233 2.16 10.43 11.47
C TYR A 233 1.14 11.57 11.61
N LEU A 234 0.08 11.53 10.82
CA LEU A 234 -0.97 12.55 10.85
C LEU A 234 -1.69 12.61 12.21
N ALA A 235 -1.86 11.47 12.88
CA ALA A 235 -2.40 11.43 14.24
C ALA A 235 -1.43 12.02 15.26
N LYS A 236 -0.13 11.75 15.14
CA LYS A 236 0.89 12.35 16.00
C LYS A 236 0.97 13.87 15.82
N GLN A 237 0.75 14.37 14.59
CA GLN A 237 0.73 15.80 14.27
C GLN A 237 -0.63 16.49 14.55
N GLY A 238 -1.62 15.74 15.07
CA GLY A 238 -2.94 16.30 15.39
C GLY A 238 -3.85 16.57 14.18
N VAL A 239 -3.48 16.09 12.99
CA VAL A 239 -4.31 16.16 11.79
C VAL A 239 -5.45 15.13 11.86
N ILE A 240 -5.14 13.91 12.29
CA ILE A 240 -6.14 12.93 12.73
C ILE A 240 -6.28 13.08 14.24
N VAL A 241 -7.45 13.51 14.68
CA VAL A 241 -7.70 13.80 16.11
C VAL A 241 -8.17 12.52 16.80
N LEU A 242 -7.28 11.91 17.59
CA LEU A 242 -7.61 10.77 18.45
C LEU A 242 -8.28 11.26 19.75
N PRO A 243 -9.23 10.48 20.33
CA PRO A 243 -9.83 10.78 21.63
C PRO A 243 -8.77 10.80 22.74
N SER A 244 -8.95 11.70 23.73
CA SER A 244 -8.03 11.81 24.87
C SER A 244 -8.02 10.58 25.77
N GLU A 245 -9.18 9.94 25.95
CA GLU A 245 -9.37 8.71 26.71
C GLU A 245 -8.89 7.46 25.99
N GLY A 246 -8.54 7.59 24.71
CA GLY A 246 -8.18 6.49 23.85
C GLY A 246 -9.35 6.04 22.95
N GLY A 247 -9.01 5.48 21.82
CA GLY A 247 -10.00 5.01 20.85
C GLY A 247 -9.41 4.75 19.47
N VAL A 248 -10.29 4.53 18.50
CA VAL A 248 -9.94 4.28 17.10
C VAL A 248 -10.58 5.36 16.23
N VAL A 249 -9.79 5.93 15.33
CA VAL A 249 -10.27 6.88 14.31
C VAL A 249 -10.00 6.30 12.94
N ARG A 250 -11.03 6.30 12.08
CA ARG A 250 -10.96 5.91 10.68
C ARG A 250 -10.77 7.15 9.83
N ALA A 251 -9.84 7.09 8.89
CA ALA A 251 -9.51 8.15 7.94
C ALA A 251 -9.23 7.54 6.58
N ARG A 252 -9.27 8.37 5.52
CA ARG A 252 -8.98 7.94 4.15
C ARG A 252 -7.79 8.69 3.58
N ILE A 253 -6.92 7.96 2.87
CA ILE A 253 -5.79 8.49 2.11
C ILE A 253 -6.02 8.21 0.64
N GLU A 254 -5.84 9.25 -0.18
CA GLU A 254 -5.90 9.20 -1.64
C GLU A 254 -4.51 8.95 -2.21
N GLN A 255 -4.41 8.10 -3.23
CA GLN A 255 -3.17 7.91 -4.00
C GLN A 255 -3.50 7.45 -5.42
N GLY A 256 -2.61 7.69 -6.38
CA GLY A 256 -2.69 7.18 -7.75
C GLY A 256 -3.45 8.05 -8.73
N ASP A 257 -4.10 9.11 -8.29
CA ASP A 257 -4.89 10.01 -9.17
C ASP A 257 -4.03 10.63 -10.29
N ALA A 258 -2.80 11.03 -9.99
CA ALA A 258 -1.87 11.60 -10.98
C ALA A 258 -1.44 10.57 -12.06
N MET A 259 -1.54 9.28 -11.77
CA MET A 259 -1.26 8.18 -12.70
C MET A 259 -2.51 7.72 -13.48
N GLY A 260 -3.68 8.32 -13.24
CA GLY A 260 -4.96 7.83 -13.77
C GLY A 260 -5.41 6.50 -13.15
N LYS A 261 -4.84 6.14 -12.00
CA LYS A 261 -5.15 4.93 -11.23
C LYS A 261 -5.64 5.26 -9.81
N PRO A 262 -6.71 6.05 -9.65
CA PRO A 262 -7.14 6.50 -8.34
C PRO A 262 -7.44 5.33 -7.41
N GLY A 263 -6.80 5.34 -6.25
CA GLY A 263 -7.03 4.40 -5.16
C GLY A 263 -7.35 5.11 -3.86
N ARG A 264 -8.07 4.41 -2.99
CA ARG A 264 -8.53 4.92 -1.69
C ARG A 264 -8.21 3.90 -0.62
N ILE A 265 -7.32 4.30 0.28
CA ILE A 265 -6.88 3.46 1.39
C ILE A 265 -7.56 3.97 2.65
N GLU A 266 -8.36 3.14 3.26
CA GLU A 266 -8.86 3.42 4.61
C GLU A 266 -7.73 3.13 5.60
N VAL A 267 -7.56 4.01 6.57
CA VAL A 267 -6.59 3.85 7.66
C VAL A 267 -7.34 3.96 8.98
N GLU A 268 -7.18 2.98 9.82
CA GLU A 268 -7.58 3.09 11.22
C GLU A 268 -6.35 3.31 12.09
N VAL A 269 -6.41 4.34 12.91
CA VAL A 269 -5.38 4.64 13.89
C VAL A 269 -5.99 4.52 15.28
N SER A 270 -5.39 3.69 16.12
CA SER A 270 -5.76 3.55 17.52
C SER A 270 -4.71 4.19 18.42
N GLY A 271 -5.15 4.65 19.59
CA GLY A 271 -4.30 5.31 20.59
C GLY A 271 -5.02 6.46 21.24
N ARG A 272 -4.24 7.42 21.78
CA ARG A 272 -4.72 8.64 22.45
C ARG A 272 -4.22 9.88 21.71
N ALA A 273 -4.81 11.01 21.98
CA ALA A 273 -4.37 12.31 21.47
C ALA A 273 -2.86 12.50 21.65
N GLY A 274 -2.13 12.75 20.55
CA GLY A 274 -0.67 12.90 20.53
C GLY A 274 0.15 11.60 20.71
N ALA A 275 -0.49 10.47 21.02
CA ALA A 275 0.15 9.16 21.24
C ALA A 275 -0.54 8.05 20.46
N PRO A 276 -0.44 8.02 19.13
CA PRO A 276 -0.94 6.92 18.33
C PRO A 276 -0.16 5.63 18.59
N GLU A 277 -0.85 4.50 18.71
CA GLU A 277 -0.26 3.21 19.12
C GLU A 277 -0.19 2.19 17.99
N ARG A 278 -1.23 2.10 17.16
CA ARG A 278 -1.35 1.10 16.10
C ARG A 278 -2.06 1.69 14.90
N ALA A 279 -1.68 1.25 13.72
CA ALA A 279 -2.45 1.48 12.50
C ALA A 279 -2.73 0.17 11.79
N ARG A 280 -3.89 0.11 11.13
CA ARG A 280 -4.21 -0.87 10.12
C ARG A 280 -4.71 -0.19 8.86
N ILE A 281 -4.47 -0.79 7.73
CA ILE A 281 -4.97 -0.31 6.44
C ILE A 281 -6.11 -1.19 5.98
N GLY A 282 -7.09 -0.57 5.33
CA GLY A 282 -8.24 -1.25 4.77
C GLY A 282 -8.42 -0.91 3.30
N GLY A 283 -8.80 -1.90 2.50
CA GLY A 283 -9.06 -1.70 1.09
C GLY A 283 -10.18 -2.59 0.57
N VAL A 284 -10.94 -2.07 -0.38
CA VAL A 284 -11.79 -2.86 -1.26
C VAL A 284 -11.00 -3.22 -2.51
N ALA A 285 -11.49 -4.21 -3.28
CA ALA A 285 -10.86 -4.55 -4.54
C ALA A 285 -11.94 -4.91 -5.57
N VAL A 286 -11.53 -5.07 -6.81
CA VAL A 286 -12.40 -5.50 -7.91
C VAL A 286 -11.64 -6.48 -8.81
N THR A 287 -12.25 -7.63 -9.09
CA THR A 287 -11.73 -8.60 -10.06
C THR A 287 -11.97 -8.04 -11.47
N VAL A 288 -10.90 -7.94 -12.25
CA VAL A 288 -10.91 -7.31 -13.59
C VAL A 288 -10.92 -8.34 -14.69
N PHE A 289 -10.15 -9.41 -14.50
CA PHE A 289 -9.96 -10.44 -15.52
C PHE A 289 -9.68 -11.78 -14.86
N GLU A 290 -10.12 -12.84 -15.52
CA GLU A 290 -9.79 -14.21 -15.19
C GLU A 290 -9.45 -14.98 -16.46
N GLY A 291 -8.41 -15.78 -16.37
CA GLY A 291 -7.95 -16.53 -17.53
C GLY A 291 -7.09 -17.72 -17.16
N THR A 292 -6.80 -18.54 -18.15
CA THR A 292 -5.91 -19.69 -17.99
C THR A 292 -4.57 -19.41 -18.64
N LEU A 293 -3.53 -19.36 -17.81
CA LEU A 293 -2.15 -19.34 -18.28
C LEU A 293 -1.73 -20.80 -18.59
N ARG A 294 -1.13 -21.01 -19.73
CA ARG A 294 -0.45 -22.26 -20.06
C ARG A 294 1.01 -22.11 -19.67
N PRO A 295 1.50 -22.91 -18.70
CA PRO A 295 2.89 -22.85 -18.25
C PRO A 295 3.86 -23.32 -19.31
#